data_07e1fdb7ade0ebd0b80ef06680c31e5c
#
_entry.id   07e1fdb7ade0ebd0b80ef06680c31e5c
#
_cell.length_a   1.000
_cell.length_b   1.000
_cell.length_c   1.000
_cell.angle_alpha   90.00
_cell.angle_beta   90.00
_cell.angle_gamma   90.00
#
_symmetry.space_group_name_H-M   'P 1'
#
loop_
_entity.id
_entity.type
_entity.pdbx_description
1 polymer ?
#
loop_
_entity_poly.entity_id
_entity_poly.type
_entity_poly.pdbx_seq_one_letter_code
_entity_poly.pdbx_strand_id
1 'polypeptide(L)'
;MKQDKFFDEQIIDLKNQAKQKEESPDSGLEHEAEQKQNIENGIKILGKWIYFERRLLAEETITMMVPKNFVPMNPDEARKKYPSEHRAETILTDETGTVNLMFQYMDGEVNDTSIEGFRNQIFGFMKRVNPGLKEQEIGSVKVSGKTIAYVEFSNPVIDGKLYNLMFYLAVGGRPLMGSFNCKTKEMKYWRGAAFEMMQSMESTEEE
;
A
#
# COMPACT_ATOMS: atom_id res chain seq x y z
N MET A 1 63.46 14.15 -2.55
CA MET A 1 62.93 13.06 -1.78
C MET A 1 62.81 13.42 -0.26
N LYS A 2 62.27 14.58 0.10
CA LYS A 2 61.95 14.96 1.50
C LYS A 2 60.62 15.74 1.61
N GLN A 3 59.90 15.97 0.52
CA GLN A 3 58.65 16.74 0.52
C GLN A 3 57.39 15.89 0.60
N ASP A 4 57.44 14.62 0.16
CA ASP A 4 56.25 13.75 0.12
C ASP A 4 55.87 13.17 1.48
N LYS A 5 56.85 13.01 2.42
CA LYS A 5 56.60 12.52 3.78
C LYS A 5 55.79 13.49 4.65
N PHE A 6 55.91 14.78 4.40
CA PHE A 6 55.24 15.80 5.21
C PHE A 6 53.75 15.93 4.92
N PHE A 7 53.33 15.61 3.69
CA PHE A 7 51.92 15.62 3.30
C PHE A 7 51.16 14.39 3.81
N ASP A 8 51.82 13.22 3.83
CA ASP A 8 51.23 12.00 4.35
C ASP A 8 50.96 12.03 5.87
N GLU A 9 51.86 12.63 6.63
CA GLU A 9 51.69 12.83 8.08
C GLU A 9 50.57 13.83 8.40
N GLN A 10 50.40 14.91 7.61
CA GLN A 10 49.29 15.85 7.80
C GLN A 10 47.92 15.25 7.47
N ILE A 11 47.84 14.35 6.48
CA ILE A 11 46.60 13.65 6.12
C ILE A 11 46.20 12.65 7.19
N ILE A 12 47.17 11.98 7.81
CA ILE A 12 46.94 11.05 8.93
C ILE A 12 46.46 11.81 10.18
N ASP A 13 47.06 12.96 10.49
CA ASP A 13 46.64 13.78 11.64
C ASP A 13 45.24 14.37 11.46
N LEU A 14 44.90 14.81 10.25
CA LEU A 14 43.54 15.28 9.93
C LEU A 14 42.50 14.17 10.03
N LYS A 15 42.82 12.93 9.61
CA LYS A 15 41.95 11.77 9.78
C LYS A 15 41.77 11.34 11.23
N ASN A 16 42.84 11.47 12.06
CA ASN A 16 42.76 11.14 13.46
C ASN A 16 42.02 12.22 14.26
N GLN A 17 42.13 13.50 13.91
CA GLN A 17 41.32 14.59 14.47
C GLN A 17 39.84 14.50 14.09
N ALA A 18 39.53 14.04 12.87
CA ALA A 18 38.17 13.77 12.49
C ALA A 18 37.54 12.60 13.26
N LYS A 19 38.30 11.51 13.49
CA LYS A 19 37.85 10.38 14.33
C LYS A 19 37.70 10.74 15.82
N GLN A 20 38.53 11.60 16.38
CA GLN A 20 38.39 12.04 17.77
C GLN A 20 37.22 13.03 17.98
N LYS A 21 36.71 13.65 16.94
CA LYS A 21 35.46 14.47 17.02
C LYS A 21 34.18 13.66 16.95
N GLU A 22 34.27 12.39 16.56
CA GLU A 22 33.11 11.47 16.57
C GLU A 22 32.95 10.69 17.88
N GLU A 23 33.95 10.77 18.81
CA GLU A 23 33.88 10.13 20.12
C GLU A 23 33.81 11.17 21.24
N SER A 24 32.80 12.03 21.25
CA SER A 24 32.43 12.77 22.45
C SER A 24 31.15 12.14 23.02
N PRO A 25 31.21 11.57 24.23
CA PRO A 25 30.05 11.09 24.92
C PRO A 25 29.41 12.25 25.66
N ASP A 26 28.51 12.95 25.04
CA ASP A 26 27.38 13.62 25.69
C ASP A 26 26.45 14.26 24.68
N SER A 27 25.41 13.56 24.33
CA SER A 27 24.09 14.10 24.16
C SER A 27 23.11 12.96 24.47
N GLY A 28 22.59 13.00 25.69
CA GLY A 28 21.39 12.28 26.09
C GLY A 28 20.24 12.73 25.22
N LEU A 29 20.20 12.23 23.98
CA LEU A 29 19.03 12.15 23.15
C LEU A 29 18.61 10.70 23.19
N GLU A 30 17.53 10.50 23.90
CA GLU A 30 16.73 9.31 24.02
C GLU A 30 16.83 8.51 22.73
N HIS A 31 17.39 7.31 22.79
CA HIS A 31 17.04 6.23 21.90
C HIS A 31 15.55 5.97 22.12
N GLU A 32 14.69 6.78 21.48
CA GLU A 32 13.40 6.31 21.09
C GLU A 32 13.70 5.06 20.27
N ALA A 33 13.50 3.90 20.89
CA ALA A 33 13.52 2.63 20.19
C ALA A 33 12.68 2.87 18.94
N GLU A 34 13.29 2.79 17.75
CA GLU A 34 12.57 2.97 16.48
C GLU A 34 11.40 2.00 16.51
N GLN A 35 10.25 2.49 16.92
CA GLN A 35 9.01 1.70 16.93
C GLN A 35 8.83 1.26 15.49
N LYS A 36 8.85 -0.04 15.28
CA LYS A 36 8.64 -0.62 13.95
C LYS A 36 7.33 -0.06 13.42
N GLN A 37 7.43 0.81 12.42
CA GLN A 37 6.26 1.42 11.79
C GLN A 37 5.49 0.33 11.04
N ASN A 38 4.24 0.13 11.43
CA ASN A 38 3.30 -0.79 10.81
C ASN A 38 1.88 -0.26 11.03
N ILE A 39 0.88 -0.92 10.46
CA ILE A 39 -0.52 -0.47 10.58
C ILE A 39 -1.07 -0.59 12.02
N GLU A 40 -0.47 -1.39 12.90
CA GLU A 40 -0.88 -1.51 14.31
C GLU A 40 -0.42 -0.31 15.15
N ASN A 41 0.82 0.14 14.92
CA ASN A 41 1.45 1.21 15.68
C ASN A 41 1.33 2.59 15.01
N GLY A 42 0.86 2.62 13.77
CA GLY A 42 0.86 3.79 12.90
C GLY A 42 2.12 3.86 12.03
N ILE A 43 1.97 4.54 10.91
CA ILE A 43 3.04 4.78 9.94
C ILE A 43 3.20 6.27 9.69
N LYS A 44 4.43 6.69 9.39
CA LYS A 44 4.72 8.09 9.05
C LYS A 44 4.77 8.26 7.54
N ILE A 45 3.79 8.94 6.97
CA ILE A 45 3.68 9.23 5.54
C ILE A 45 3.79 10.73 5.32
N LEU A 46 4.76 11.16 4.51
CA LEU A 46 4.99 12.59 4.20
C LEU A 46 5.06 13.48 5.45
N GLY A 47 5.67 12.94 6.54
CA GLY A 47 5.83 13.67 7.79
C GLY A 47 4.63 13.63 8.75
N LYS A 48 3.48 13.12 8.33
CA LYS A 48 2.28 12.96 9.14
C LYS A 48 2.15 11.53 9.65
N TRP A 49 1.76 11.35 10.91
CA TRP A 49 1.39 10.03 11.44
C TRP A 49 0.01 9.63 10.96
N ILE A 50 -0.09 8.43 10.39
CA ILE A 50 -1.34 7.79 9.98
C ILE A 50 -1.58 6.61 10.90
N TYR A 51 -2.70 6.65 11.63
CA TYR A 51 -3.16 5.58 12.49
C TYR A 51 -4.28 4.81 11.82
N PHE A 52 -4.42 3.55 12.16
CA PHE A 52 -5.39 2.64 11.56
C PHE A 52 -6.39 2.16 12.61
N GLU A 53 -7.53 1.70 12.14
CA GLU A 53 -8.57 1.06 12.93
C GLU A 53 -9.21 -0.06 12.12
N ARG A 54 -9.74 -1.07 12.80
CA ARG A 54 -10.47 -2.14 12.13
C ARG A 54 -11.86 -1.62 11.77
N ARG A 55 -12.24 -1.77 10.51
CA ARG A 55 -13.56 -1.39 9.99
C ARG A 55 -14.27 -2.57 9.37
N LEU A 56 -15.58 -2.56 9.50
CA LEU A 56 -16.49 -3.45 8.78
C LEU A 56 -16.78 -2.86 7.41
N LEU A 57 -16.61 -3.64 6.35
CA LEU A 57 -16.60 -3.19 4.95
C LEU A 57 -17.34 -4.19 4.06
N ALA A 58 -17.57 -3.80 2.80
CA ALA A 58 -18.14 -4.66 1.77
C ALA A 58 -19.45 -5.35 2.22
N GLU A 59 -20.51 -4.56 2.47
CA GLU A 59 -21.79 -5.05 2.98
C GLU A 59 -21.67 -5.82 4.31
N GLU A 60 -20.71 -5.42 5.15
CA GLU A 60 -20.44 -6.04 6.46
C GLU A 60 -19.90 -7.47 6.40
N THR A 61 -19.37 -7.91 5.25
CA THR A 61 -18.89 -9.28 5.04
C THR A 61 -17.41 -9.46 5.33
N ILE A 62 -16.66 -8.37 5.45
CA ILE A 62 -15.24 -8.40 5.83
C ILE A 62 -14.91 -7.34 6.87
N THR A 63 -13.87 -7.60 7.66
CA THR A 63 -13.18 -6.56 8.44
C THR A 63 -11.78 -6.35 7.90
N MET A 64 -11.25 -5.13 8.05
CA MET A 64 -9.91 -4.76 7.60
C MET A 64 -9.38 -3.57 8.39
N MET A 65 -8.06 -3.50 8.62
CA MET A 65 -7.41 -2.30 9.14
C MET A 65 -7.38 -1.21 8.07
N VAL A 66 -7.93 -0.03 8.38
CA VAL A 66 -8.06 1.10 7.45
C VAL A 66 -7.57 2.37 8.15
N PRO A 67 -6.92 3.32 7.44
CA PRO A 67 -6.55 4.59 8.04
C PRO A 67 -7.75 5.29 8.69
N LYS A 68 -7.60 5.75 9.94
CA LYS A 68 -8.67 6.42 10.70
C LYS A 68 -9.23 7.67 10.01
N ASN A 69 -8.39 8.34 9.23
CA ASN A 69 -8.75 9.55 8.50
C ASN A 69 -9.36 9.28 7.12
N PHE A 70 -9.52 8.02 6.70
CA PHE A 70 -10.24 7.72 5.47
C PHE A 70 -11.74 7.83 5.71
N VAL A 71 -12.40 8.53 4.81
CA VAL A 71 -13.85 8.77 4.86
C VAL A 71 -14.51 8.29 3.57
N PRO A 72 -15.82 7.97 3.57
CA PRO A 72 -16.54 7.70 2.34
C PRO A 72 -16.40 8.88 1.36
N MET A 73 -16.01 8.57 0.12
CA MET A 73 -15.89 9.59 -0.92
C MET A 73 -17.26 10.19 -1.24
N ASN A 74 -17.29 11.51 -1.38
CA ASN A 74 -18.51 12.18 -1.78
C ASN A 74 -19.05 11.63 -3.11
N PRO A 75 -20.36 11.33 -3.24
CA PRO A 75 -20.92 10.72 -4.46
C PRO A 75 -20.68 11.52 -5.75
N ASP A 76 -20.66 12.86 -5.67
CA ASP A 76 -20.38 13.72 -6.84
C ASP A 76 -18.92 13.64 -7.27
N GLU A 77 -18.00 13.57 -6.31
CA GLU A 77 -16.57 13.35 -6.55
C GLU A 77 -16.33 11.95 -7.10
N ALA A 78 -16.98 10.94 -6.53
CA ALA A 78 -16.91 9.56 -7.01
C ALA A 78 -17.36 9.44 -8.48
N ARG A 79 -18.46 10.10 -8.86
CA ARG A 79 -18.94 10.12 -10.26
C ARG A 79 -17.95 10.79 -11.21
N LYS A 80 -17.29 11.86 -10.78
CA LYS A 80 -16.29 12.58 -11.59
C LYS A 80 -15.01 11.77 -11.74
N LYS A 81 -14.57 11.14 -10.67
CA LYS A 81 -13.29 10.40 -10.62
C LYS A 81 -13.40 9.00 -11.25
N TYR A 82 -14.53 8.35 -11.04
CA TYR A 82 -14.85 7.01 -11.52
C TYR A 82 -16.17 7.07 -12.33
N PRO A 83 -16.12 7.52 -13.58
CA PRO A 83 -17.34 7.79 -14.37
C PRO A 83 -18.09 6.53 -14.82
N SER A 84 -17.50 5.33 -14.65
CA SER A 84 -18.18 4.06 -14.96
C SER A 84 -19.43 3.87 -14.12
N GLU A 85 -20.50 3.35 -14.72
CA GLU A 85 -21.69 2.90 -13.98
C GLU A 85 -21.40 1.70 -13.08
N HIS A 86 -20.34 0.93 -13.42
CA HIS A 86 -19.81 -0.18 -12.61
C HIS A 86 -18.71 0.25 -11.65
N ARG A 87 -18.74 1.49 -11.13
CA ARG A 87 -17.80 1.91 -10.09
C ARG A 87 -18.05 1.16 -8.79
N ALA A 88 -17.01 1.03 -7.98
CA ALA A 88 -17.11 0.41 -6.68
C ALA A 88 -18.18 1.09 -5.80
N GLU A 89 -18.95 0.30 -5.08
CA GLU A 89 -20.02 0.75 -4.21
C GLU A 89 -19.45 1.46 -2.97
N THR A 90 -18.38 0.92 -2.44
CA THR A 90 -17.65 1.51 -1.31
C THR A 90 -16.34 2.10 -1.79
N ILE A 91 -16.19 3.41 -1.65
CA ILE A 91 -14.94 4.13 -1.92
C ILE A 91 -14.60 4.94 -0.68
N LEU A 92 -13.50 4.57 -0.02
CA LEU A 92 -12.91 5.35 1.07
C LEU A 92 -11.74 6.16 0.51
N THR A 93 -11.57 7.38 1.01
CA THR A 93 -10.55 8.29 0.52
C THR A 93 -9.92 9.09 1.66
N ASP A 94 -8.68 9.51 1.47
CA ASP A 94 -8.02 10.47 2.35
C ASP A 94 -8.57 11.90 2.17
N GLU A 95 -8.16 12.82 3.02
CA GLU A 95 -8.57 14.24 2.98
C GLU A 95 -8.28 14.95 1.65
N THR A 96 -7.33 14.42 0.85
CA THR A 96 -6.93 15.01 -0.43
C THR A 96 -7.67 14.39 -1.62
N GLY A 97 -8.40 13.32 -1.41
CA GLY A 97 -9.04 12.56 -2.47
C GLY A 97 -8.07 11.79 -3.38
N THR A 98 -6.76 11.71 -3.04
CA THR A 98 -5.75 11.12 -3.94
C THR A 98 -5.34 9.71 -3.58
N VAL A 99 -5.61 9.28 -2.35
CA VAL A 99 -5.38 7.92 -1.88
C VAL A 99 -6.74 7.27 -1.60
N ASN A 100 -7.01 6.14 -2.24
CA ASN A 100 -8.33 5.53 -2.17
C ASN A 100 -8.24 4.04 -1.90
N LEU A 101 -9.22 3.55 -1.17
CA LEU A 101 -9.48 2.14 -0.92
C LEU A 101 -10.92 1.85 -1.36
N MET A 102 -11.11 0.84 -2.20
CA MET A 102 -12.40 0.53 -2.82
C MET A 102 -12.73 -0.93 -2.66
N PHE A 103 -14.04 -1.23 -2.54
CA PHE A 103 -14.55 -2.59 -2.53
C PHE A 103 -15.76 -2.69 -3.45
N GLN A 104 -15.86 -3.84 -4.12
CA GLN A 104 -16.95 -4.15 -5.02
C GLN A 104 -17.12 -5.66 -5.15
N TYR A 105 -18.34 -6.14 -5.02
CA TYR A 105 -18.67 -7.48 -5.46
C TYR A 105 -18.71 -7.56 -6.98
N MET A 106 -18.18 -8.64 -7.52
CA MET A 106 -18.19 -8.90 -8.96
C MET A 106 -19.11 -10.08 -9.27
N ASP A 107 -19.54 -10.15 -10.53
CA ASP A 107 -20.32 -11.27 -11.02
C ASP A 107 -19.46 -12.53 -11.15
N GLY A 108 -20.07 -13.67 -10.92
CA GLY A 108 -19.44 -14.98 -11.03
C GLY A 108 -19.43 -15.75 -9.71
N GLU A 109 -19.05 -17.02 -9.80
CA GLU A 109 -18.86 -17.91 -8.65
C GLU A 109 -17.38 -18.26 -8.53
N VAL A 110 -16.86 -18.12 -7.33
CA VAL A 110 -15.46 -18.41 -7.02
C VAL A 110 -15.33 -19.07 -5.64
N ASN A 111 -14.22 -19.74 -5.47
CA ASN A 111 -13.78 -20.27 -4.19
C ASN A 111 -12.27 -20.05 -4.04
N ASP A 112 -11.70 -20.45 -2.91
CA ASP A 112 -10.28 -20.29 -2.60
C ASP A 112 -9.33 -20.90 -3.63
N THR A 113 -9.76 -21.96 -4.33
CA THR A 113 -8.92 -22.62 -5.35
C THR A 113 -9.02 -21.97 -6.73
N SER A 114 -10.10 -21.22 -7.01
CA SER A 114 -10.35 -20.59 -8.32
C SER A 114 -10.05 -19.09 -8.35
N ILE A 115 -9.87 -18.44 -7.17
CA ILE A 115 -9.74 -17.00 -7.09
C ILE A 115 -8.50 -16.44 -7.82
N GLU A 116 -7.40 -17.18 -7.86
CA GLU A 116 -6.21 -16.79 -8.64
C GLU A 116 -6.49 -16.80 -10.15
N GLY A 117 -7.23 -17.81 -10.63
CA GLY A 117 -7.67 -17.90 -12.01
C GLY A 117 -8.59 -16.71 -12.37
N PHE A 118 -9.50 -16.38 -11.47
CA PHE A 118 -10.40 -15.21 -11.63
C PHE A 118 -9.60 -13.92 -11.75
N ARG A 119 -8.66 -13.63 -10.81
CA ARG A 119 -7.75 -12.49 -10.90
C ARG A 119 -7.03 -12.44 -12.24
N ASN A 120 -6.49 -13.58 -12.72
CA ASN A 120 -5.76 -13.64 -13.98
C ASN A 120 -6.65 -13.26 -15.19
N GLN A 121 -7.90 -13.72 -15.19
CA GLN A 121 -8.86 -13.38 -16.26
C GLN A 121 -9.18 -11.88 -16.26
N ILE A 122 -9.50 -11.30 -15.09
CA ILE A 122 -9.79 -9.87 -14.97
C ILE A 122 -8.59 -9.03 -15.37
N PHE A 123 -7.40 -9.35 -14.85
CA PHE A 123 -6.20 -8.61 -15.17
C PHE A 123 -5.79 -8.75 -16.64
N GLY A 124 -5.94 -9.94 -17.23
CA GLY A 124 -5.72 -10.16 -18.65
C GLY A 124 -6.68 -9.33 -19.54
N PHE A 125 -7.93 -9.18 -19.12
CA PHE A 125 -8.88 -8.27 -19.79
C PHE A 125 -8.43 -6.81 -19.65
N MET A 126 -8.09 -6.37 -18.45
CA MET A 126 -7.61 -5.00 -18.19
C MET A 126 -6.40 -4.64 -19.05
N LYS A 127 -5.41 -5.54 -19.21
CA LYS A 127 -4.24 -5.32 -20.08
C LYS A 127 -4.62 -5.16 -21.56
N ARG A 128 -5.66 -5.87 -22.03
CA ARG A 128 -6.12 -5.74 -23.42
C ARG A 128 -6.80 -4.40 -23.70
N VAL A 129 -7.60 -3.91 -22.74
CA VAL A 129 -8.33 -2.64 -22.92
C VAL A 129 -7.51 -1.42 -22.54
N ASN A 130 -6.43 -1.61 -21.75
CA ASN A 130 -5.51 -0.54 -21.36
C ASN A 130 -4.05 -0.94 -21.61
N PRO A 131 -3.53 -0.74 -22.82
CA PRO A 131 -2.14 -1.09 -23.18
C PRO A 131 -1.08 -0.32 -22.39
N GLY A 132 -1.45 0.80 -21.77
CA GLY A 132 -0.57 1.60 -20.91
C GLY A 132 -0.35 1.03 -19.51
N LEU A 133 -1.09 -0.01 -19.14
CA LEU A 133 -0.98 -0.68 -17.85
C LEU A 133 0.36 -1.43 -17.76
N LYS A 134 1.09 -1.19 -16.67
CA LYS A 134 2.37 -1.84 -16.39
C LYS A 134 2.25 -2.68 -15.15
N GLU A 135 2.28 -3.99 -15.31
CA GLU A 135 2.35 -4.97 -14.23
C GLU A 135 3.67 -4.79 -13.46
N GLN A 136 3.61 -4.91 -12.13
CA GLN A 136 4.76 -4.86 -11.22
C GLN A 136 4.90 -6.20 -10.50
N GLU A 137 3.85 -6.67 -9.86
CA GLU A 137 3.84 -7.93 -9.12
C GLU A 137 2.47 -8.60 -9.23
N ILE A 138 2.47 -9.92 -9.25
CA ILE A 138 1.26 -10.74 -9.20
C ILE A 138 1.51 -11.91 -8.24
N GLY A 139 0.56 -12.15 -7.33
CA GLY A 139 0.74 -13.18 -6.31
C GLY A 139 -0.53 -13.52 -5.55
N SER A 140 -0.38 -14.34 -4.54
CA SER A 140 -1.43 -14.66 -3.58
C SER A 140 -0.85 -14.84 -2.18
N VAL A 141 -1.67 -14.61 -1.17
CA VAL A 141 -1.35 -14.84 0.25
C VAL A 141 -2.52 -15.54 0.91
N LYS A 142 -2.24 -16.33 1.95
CA LYS A 142 -3.29 -16.89 2.81
C LYS A 142 -3.43 -16.04 4.06
N VAL A 143 -4.66 -15.59 4.33
CA VAL A 143 -5.01 -14.78 5.49
C VAL A 143 -6.26 -15.39 6.13
N SER A 144 -6.18 -15.75 7.41
CA SER A 144 -7.31 -16.34 8.15
C SER A 144 -8.00 -17.49 7.40
N GLY A 145 -7.21 -18.40 6.79
CA GLY A 145 -7.72 -19.53 6.01
C GLY A 145 -8.12 -19.22 4.57
N LYS A 146 -8.40 -17.99 4.22
CA LYS A 146 -8.82 -17.55 2.86
C LYS A 146 -7.61 -17.22 1.98
N THR A 147 -7.72 -17.52 0.70
CA THR A 147 -6.74 -17.11 -0.32
C THR A 147 -7.10 -15.72 -0.85
N ILE A 148 -6.18 -14.77 -0.72
CA ILE A 148 -6.27 -13.44 -1.32
C ILE A 148 -5.33 -13.42 -2.52
N ALA A 149 -5.87 -13.34 -3.72
CA ALA A 149 -5.12 -13.21 -4.96
C ALA A 149 -4.96 -11.74 -5.31
N TYR A 150 -3.74 -11.26 -5.53
CA TYR A 150 -3.49 -9.84 -5.78
C TYR A 150 -2.69 -9.58 -7.05
N VAL A 151 -2.72 -8.35 -7.51
CA VAL A 151 -1.87 -7.82 -8.57
C VAL A 151 -1.54 -6.35 -8.29
N GLU A 152 -0.26 -6.02 -8.41
CA GLU A 152 0.24 -4.65 -8.43
C GLU A 152 0.48 -4.18 -9.86
N PHE A 153 0.05 -2.98 -10.17
CA PHE A 153 0.31 -2.36 -11.45
C PHE A 153 0.28 -0.84 -11.39
N SER A 154 0.84 -0.21 -12.38
CA SER A 154 0.66 1.22 -12.61
C SER A 154 -0.03 1.45 -13.95
N ASN A 155 -0.86 2.51 -14.00
CA ASN A 155 -1.49 2.95 -15.25
C ASN A 155 -1.37 4.46 -15.42
N PRO A 156 -1.25 4.95 -16.66
CA PRO A 156 -1.29 6.37 -16.95
C PRO A 156 -2.70 6.92 -16.71
N VAL A 157 -2.77 8.14 -16.18
CA VAL A 157 -3.97 8.94 -16.03
C VAL A 157 -3.68 10.36 -16.54
N ILE A 158 -4.71 11.21 -16.66
CA ILE A 158 -4.57 12.57 -17.18
C ILE A 158 -3.47 13.35 -16.42
N ASP A 159 -3.43 13.23 -15.10
CA ASP A 159 -2.51 13.97 -14.22
C ASP A 159 -1.26 13.18 -13.80
N GLY A 160 -0.86 12.16 -14.57
CA GLY A 160 0.34 11.39 -14.27
C GLY A 160 0.16 9.88 -14.30
N LYS A 161 0.56 9.19 -13.24
CA LYS A 161 0.43 7.74 -13.13
C LYS A 161 -0.12 7.37 -11.76
N LEU A 162 -1.02 6.40 -11.73
CA LEU A 162 -1.50 5.77 -10.52
C LEU A 162 -0.76 4.44 -10.28
N TYR A 163 -0.44 4.20 -9.03
CA TYR A 163 -0.13 2.90 -8.47
C TYR A 163 -1.42 2.26 -7.99
N ASN A 164 -1.57 0.96 -8.23
CA ASN A 164 -2.72 0.18 -7.80
C ASN A 164 -2.24 -1.15 -7.21
N LEU A 165 -2.84 -1.53 -6.08
CA LEU A 165 -2.85 -2.87 -5.55
C LEU A 165 -4.31 -3.35 -5.63
N MET A 166 -4.62 -4.24 -6.56
CA MET A 166 -5.93 -4.91 -6.63
C MET A 166 -5.82 -6.30 -6.04
N PHE A 167 -6.81 -6.69 -5.28
CA PHE A 167 -6.86 -7.97 -4.62
C PHE A 167 -8.27 -8.56 -4.64
N TYR A 168 -8.35 -9.87 -4.61
CA TYR A 168 -9.58 -10.64 -4.79
C TYR A 168 -9.63 -11.77 -3.79
N LEU A 169 -10.81 -12.00 -3.21
CA LEU A 169 -11.08 -13.13 -2.34
C LEU A 169 -12.50 -13.66 -2.58
N ALA A 170 -12.74 -14.90 -2.22
CA ALA A 170 -14.07 -15.50 -2.25
C ALA A 170 -14.80 -15.22 -0.93
N VAL A 171 -15.96 -14.57 -1.01
CA VAL A 171 -16.85 -14.31 0.13
C VAL A 171 -18.25 -14.78 -0.25
N GLY A 172 -18.82 -15.73 0.49
CA GLY A 172 -20.13 -16.32 0.17
C GLY A 172 -20.21 -16.91 -1.24
N GLY A 173 -19.10 -17.45 -1.76
CA GLY A 173 -19.04 -17.99 -3.13
C GLY A 173 -18.93 -16.91 -4.22
N ARG A 174 -18.94 -15.62 -3.90
CA ARG A 174 -18.83 -14.50 -4.84
C ARG A 174 -17.43 -13.85 -4.80
N PRO A 175 -16.89 -13.36 -5.93
CA PRO A 175 -15.64 -12.63 -5.91
C PRO A 175 -15.85 -11.23 -5.33
N LEU A 176 -15.18 -10.95 -4.22
CA LEU A 176 -15.01 -9.60 -3.70
C LEU A 176 -13.68 -9.03 -4.22
N MET A 177 -13.73 -7.91 -4.92
CA MET A 177 -12.58 -7.13 -5.35
C MET A 177 -12.34 -6.00 -4.36
N GLY A 178 -11.12 -5.91 -3.84
CA GLY A 178 -10.60 -4.72 -3.19
C GLY A 178 -9.55 -4.04 -4.06
N SER A 179 -9.42 -2.74 -3.96
CA SER A 179 -8.39 -1.99 -4.68
C SER A 179 -7.92 -0.80 -3.85
N PHE A 180 -6.61 -0.74 -3.62
CA PHE A 180 -5.93 0.43 -3.09
C PHE A 180 -5.25 1.16 -4.25
N ASN A 181 -5.36 2.50 -4.30
CA ASN A 181 -4.61 3.29 -5.25
C ASN A 181 -4.10 4.62 -4.67
N CYS A 182 -2.97 5.07 -5.19
CA CYS A 182 -2.38 6.37 -4.92
C CYS A 182 -1.58 6.86 -6.14
N LYS A 183 -1.13 8.11 -6.13
CA LYS A 183 -0.19 8.58 -7.15
C LYS A 183 1.12 7.78 -7.05
N THR A 184 1.70 7.39 -8.20
CA THR A 184 2.94 6.58 -8.24
C THR A 184 4.09 7.21 -7.45
N LYS A 185 4.17 8.54 -7.36
CA LYS A 185 5.18 9.25 -6.53
C LYS A 185 5.03 8.98 -5.03
N GLU A 186 3.85 8.58 -4.58
CA GLU A 186 3.51 8.28 -3.19
C GLU A 186 3.60 6.79 -2.87
N MET A 187 3.71 5.94 -3.89
CA MET A 187 3.79 4.47 -3.76
C MET A 187 4.83 4.04 -2.72
N LYS A 188 6.02 4.63 -2.72
CA LYS A 188 7.10 4.27 -1.78
C LYS A 188 6.72 4.42 -0.31
N TYR A 189 5.72 5.24 0.00
CA TYR A 189 5.24 5.45 1.36
C TYR A 189 4.04 4.55 1.69
N TRP A 190 3.20 4.25 0.68
CA TRP A 190 1.93 3.56 0.88
C TRP A 190 1.98 2.06 0.59
N ARG A 191 2.92 1.59 -0.25
CA ARG A 191 2.95 0.20 -0.71
C ARG A 191 2.95 -0.79 0.46
N GLY A 192 3.85 -0.62 1.44
CA GLY A 192 3.91 -1.49 2.61
C GLY A 192 2.59 -1.53 3.38
N ALA A 193 2.04 -0.35 3.69
CA ALA A 193 0.76 -0.25 4.38
C ALA A 193 -0.41 -0.85 3.59
N ALA A 194 -0.43 -0.68 2.28
CA ALA A 194 -1.47 -1.27 1.43
C ALA A 194 -1.46 -2.81 1.50
N PHE A 195 -0.26 -3.42 1.50
CA PHE A 195 -0.12 -4.86 1.69
C PHE A 195 -0.51 -5.29 3.11
N GLU A 196 -0.08 -4.59 4.14
CA GLU A 196 -0.47 -4.89 5.52
C GLU A 196 -1.98 -4.75 5.73
N MET A 197 -2.61 -3.72 5.14
CA MET A 197 -4.07 -3.57 5.13
C MET A 197 -4.74 -4.79 4.47
N MET A 198 -4.33 -5.16 3.27
CA MET A 198 -4.85 -6.34 2.57
C MET A 198 -4.69 -7.61 3.42
N GLN A 199 -3.53 -7.81 4.05
CA GLN A 199 -3.24 -8.96 4.90
C GLN A 199 -3.99 -8.93 6.25
N SER A 200 -4.56 -7.80 6.66
CA SER A 200 -5.36 -7.67 7.86
C SER A 200 -6.84 -8.05 7.66
N MET A 201 -7.22 -8.45 6.44
CA MET A 201 -8.60 -8.80 6.13
C MET A 201 -9.03 -10.09 6.83
N GLU A 202 -10.28 -10.08 7.31
CA GLU A 202 -10.95 -11.24 7.89
C GLU A 202 -12.39 -11.28 7.37
N SER A 203 -12.86 -12.45 6.95
CA SER A 203 -14.27 -12.67 6.62
C SER A 203 -15.10 -12.69 7.90
N THR A 204 -16.28 -12.08 7.86
CA THR A 204 -17.25 -12.18 8.96
C THR A 204 -18.17 -13.39 8.80
N GLU A 205 -18.14 -14.07 7.64
CA GLU A 205 -18.90 -15.28 7.41
C GLU A 205 -18.25 -16.44 8.17
N GLU A 206 -19.06 -17.14 8.98
CA GLU A 206 -18.67 -18.42 9.57
C GLU A 206 -18.58 -19.48 8.46
N GLU A 207 -17.56 -20.32 8.53
CA GLU A 207 -17.37 -21.46 7.60
C GLU A 207 -18.45 -22.52 7.75
#